data_8bda047956adce57f2f573d7f4d4c8c7
#
_entry.id   8bda047956adce57f2f573d7f4d4c8c7
#
_cell.length_a   1.000
_cell.length_b   1.000
_cell.length_c   1.000
_cell.angle_alpha   90.00
_cell.angle_beta   90.00
_cell.angle_gamma   90.00
#
_symmetry.space_group_name_H-M   'P 1'
#
loop_
_entity.id
_entity.type
_entity.pdbx_description
1 polymer ?
#
loop_
_entity_poly.entity_id
_entity_poly.type
_entity_poly.pdbx_seq_one_letter_code
_entity_poly.pdbx_strand_id
1 'polypeptide(L)'
;MKLFGSSNRRAIEDFRAYAAERAIAFNDLGATGENARQLSILDPLVTGKRFAFIGEPDHFIHEKYAYRLLMLKYLAGRGFTHVGEEIGASDGMRIDRFLETGDESQLERITIYGYSGATRKDRDDTPSGVLRESFGAAYPTAQFAAEQKRFAHGGREIGMRLESRESGARLHFFGFDIDPLPGGGYEDLAEILESVPADATIDRIRNALERVGGETIDGEIARLDEALRLIEADRKRLADTLSADRVSAIRHSATCLRDSLNYVRITYPAKSWDALNPGMAFRERYMQRQIDHRLEQMRANEKLALMSHNMHLCRAPDSVLRSDAAAGPGGKTDPPLGAWLTAHYPAEVFSIWMLVGRGRDSQPFHSLSNDIREKAGTLNALLGEIGACFVLPIDAADSRARLLAESIEIMHDGNGGVRTAIARQADAIFFIREVTPLRA
;
A
#
# COMPACT_ATOMS: atom_id res chain seq x y z
N MET A 1 -5.62 -1.78 -37.16
CA MET A 1 -4.19 -2.10 -37.30
C MET A 1 -3.45 -1.04 -38.14
N LYS A 2 -3.58 0.28 -37.82
CA LYS A 2 -2.91 1.41 -38.51
C LYS A 2 -2.45 2.50 -37.53
N LEU A 3 -1.99 2.16 -36.32
CA LEU A 3 -1.61 3.13 -35.28
C LEU A 3 -0.11 3.30 -35.06
N PHE A 4 0.74 2.58 -35.78
CA PHE A 4 2.18 2.71 -35.61
C PHE A 4 2.88 2.94 -36.95
N GLY A 5 3.54 4.10 -37.10
CA GLY A 5 4.43 4.38 -38.21
C GLY A 5 5.64 3.39 -38.24
N SER A 6 6.43 3.38 -39.30
CA SER A 6 7.55 2.44 -39.49
C SER A 6 8.59 2.46 -38.35
N SER A 7 8.80 3.62 -37.71
CA SER A 7 9.68 3.77 -36.53
C SER A 7 9.18 3.01 -35.31
N ASN A 8 7.87 2.95 -35.09
CA ASN A 8 7.27 2.23 -33.98
C ASN A 8 7.33 0.71 -34.15
N ARG A 9 7.24 0.20 -35.39
CA ARG A 9 7.37 -1.25 -35.63
C ARG A 9 8.76 -1.76 -35.18
N ARG A 10 9.81 -1.05 -35.58
CA ARG A 10 11.18 -1.41 -35.18
C ARG A 10 11.37 -1.34 -33.66
N ALA A 11 10.82 -0.31 -32.98
CA ALA A 11 10.90 -0.22 -31.54
C ALA A 11 10.20 -1.39 -30.81
N ILE A 12 9.09 -1.90 -31.35
CA ILE A 12 8.37 -3.05 -30.85
C ILE A 12 9.19 -4.34 -31.06
N GLU A 13 9.79 -4.51 -32.25
CA GLU A 13 10.65 -5.66 -32.56
C GLU A 13 11.91 -5.68 -31.67
N ASP A 14 12.56 -4.53 -31.52
CA ASP A 14 13.71 -4.34 -30.62
C ASP A 14 13.31 -4.69 -29.16
N PHE A 15 12.15 -4.19 -28.69
CA PHE A 15 11.65 -4.51 -27.36
C PHE A 15 11.34 -5.98 -27.15
N ARG A 16 10.74 -6.66 -28.14
CA ARG A 16 10.49 -8.10 -28.07
C ARG A 16 11.79 -8.88 -27.93
N ALA A 17 12.80 -8.52 -28.70
CA ALA A 17 14.14 -9.15 -28.62
C ALA A 17 14.77 -8.91 -27.24
N TYR A 18 14.70 -7.68 -26.72
CA TYR A 18 15.17 -7.33 -25.39
C TYR A 18 14.46 -8.16 -24.31
N ALA A 19 13.12 -8.17 -24.32
CA ALA A 19 12.34 -8.87 -23.32
C ALA A 19 12.53 -10.40 -23.38
N ALA A 20 12.62 -10.98 -24.57
CA ALA A 20 12.89 -12.41 -24.74
C ALA A 20 14.25 -12.83 -24.18
N GLU A 21 15.25 -11.95 -24.19
CA GLU A 21 16.58 -12.22 -23.63
C GLU A 21 16.65 -12.00 -22.12
N ARG A 22 15.94 -10.99 -21.60
CA ARG A 22 16.09 -10.50 -20.22
C ARG A 22 15.01 -10.95 -19.25
N ALA A 23 13.86 -11.39 -19.76
CA ALA A 23 12.78 -11.85 -18.90
C ALA A 23 13.10 -13.19 -18.23
N ILE A 24 12.88 -13.26 -16.93
CA ILE A 24 12.96 -14.52 -16.18
C ILE A 24 11.54 -14.98 -15.87
N ALA A 25 11.15 -16.10 -16.47
CA ALA A 25 9.83 -16.68 -16.35
C ALA A 25 9.65 -17.42 -15.02
N PHE A 26 8.41 -17.40 -14.50
CA PHE A 26 7.97 -18.18 -13.34
C PHE A 26 6.88 -19.15 -13.76
N ASN A 27 6.95 -20.37 -13.25
CA ASN A 27 5.92 -21.39 -13.46
C ASN A 27 4.72 -21.15 -12.50
N ASP A 28 4.98 -20.59 -11.33
CA ASP A 28 4.01 -20.21 -10.32
C ASP A 28 4.52 -19.01 -9.51
N LEU A 29 3.63 -18.44 -8.69
CA LEU A 29 3.93 -17.30 -7.80
C LEU A 29 4.27 -17.73 -6.36
N GLY A 30 4.50 -19.01 -6.12
CA GLY A 30 4.82 -19.48 -4.79
C GLY A 30 6.06 -18.80 -4.22
N ALA A 31 5.98 -18.32 -2.98
CA ALA A 31 7.13 -17.76 -2.28
C ALA A 31 8.12 -18.87 -1.87
N THR A 32 8.57 -19.67 -2.82
CA THR A 32 9.56 -20.74 -2.65
C THR A 32 10.99 -20.17 -2.58
N GLY A 33 11.93 -21.01 -2.13
CA GLY A 33 13.35 -20.63 -2.18
C GLY A 33 13.88 -20.56 -3.61
N GLU A 34 13.30 -21.32 -4.54
CA GLU A 34 13.66 -21.33 -5.95
C GLU A 34 13.21 -20.05 -6.66
N ASN A 35 11.91 -19.71 -6.56
CA ASN A 35 11.38 -18.48 -7.15
C ASN A 35 12.09 -17.24 -6.58
N ALA A 36 12.39 -17.21 -5.28
CA ALA A 36 13.15 -16.11 -4.68
C ALA A 36 14.61 -16.04 -5.21
N ARG A 37 15.23 -17.18 -5.57
CA ARG A 37 16.55 -17.18 -6.24
C ARG A 37 16.48 -16.69 -7.69
N GLN A 38 15.40 -17.00 -8.42
CA GLN A 38 15.21 -16.47 -9.78
C GLN A 38 15.14 -14.95 -9.79
N LEU A 39 14.60 -14.32 -8.73
CA LEU A 39 14.61 -12.87 -8.56
C LEU A 39 16.00 -12.26 -8.33
N SER A 40 17.07 -13.07 -8.19
CA SER A 40 18.45 -12.55 -8.08
C SER A 40 18.91 -11.75 -9.30
N ILE A 41 18.22 -11.84 -10.44
CA ILE A 41 18.43 -10.95 -11.58
C ILE A 41 18.22 -9.48 -11.23
N LEU A 42 17.46 -9.18 -10.17
CA LEU A 42 17.22 -7.84 -9.64
C LEU A 42 18.34 -7.35 -8.69
N ASP A 43 19.30 -8.22 -8.30
CA ASP A 43 20.34 -7.87 -7.34
C ASP A 43 21.14 -6.61 -7.72
N PRO A 44 21.54 -6.41 -8.99
CA PRO A 44 22.24 -5.19 -9.39
C PRO A 44 21.40 -3.91 -9.19
N LEU A 45 20.07 -4.02 -9.24
CA LEU A 45 19.14 -2.90 -9.07
C LEU A 45 18.81 -2.64 -7.59
N VAL A 46 18.86 -3.67 -6.73
CA VAL A 46 18.50 -3.62 -5.30
C VAL A 46 19.71 -3.36 -4.41
N THR A 47 20.92 -3.72 -4.88
CA THR A 47 22.15 -3.52 -4.11
C THR A 47 22.39 -2.04 -3.82
N GLY A 48 22.67 -1.72 -2.55
CA GLY A 48 22.84 -0.34 -2.09
C GLY A 48 21.55 0.46 -1.89
N LYS A 49 20.38 -0.13 -2.18
CA LYS A 49 19.09 0.55 -1.95
C LYS A 49 18.61 0.38 -0.52
N ARG A 50 18.02 1.44 0.00
CA ARG A 50 17.38 1.50 1.32
C ARG A 50 15.87 1.31 1.23
N PHE A 51 15.26 1.72 0.12
CA PHE A 51 13.83 1.66 -0.13
C PHE A 51 13.53 0.76 -1.31
N ALA A 52 12.48 -0.07 -1.19
CA ALA A 52 11.96 -0.88 -2.28
C ALA A 52 10.46 -0.63 -2.44
N PHE A 53 10.04 -0.21 -3.63
CA PHE A 53 8.63 -0.04 -3.99
C PHE A 53 8.15 -1.28 -4.72
N ILE A 54 7.10 -1.91 -4.18
CA ILE A 54 6.44 -3.09 -4.72
C ILE A 54 5.04 -2.65 -5.16
N GLY A 55 4.96 -2.21 -6.41
CA GLY A 55 3.74 -1.64 -6.98
C GLY A 55 2.78 -2.68 -7.53
N GLU A 56 1.49 -2.41 -7.45
CA GLU A 56 0.41 -3.21 -8.04
C GLU A 56 -0.54 -2.36 -8.87
N PRO A 57 -1.17 -2.91 -9.91
CA PRO A 57 -2.07 -2.15 -10.77
C PRO A 57 -3.51 -2.14 -10.28
N ASP A 58 -3.89 -3.03 -9.33
CA ASP A 58 -5.26 -3.23 -8.89
C ASP A 58 -5.30 -3.90 -7.52
N HIS A 59 -6.12 -3.36 -6.60
CA HIS A 59 -6.28 -3.90 -5.25
C HIS A 59 -7.10 -5.21 -5.20
N PHE A 60 -7.88 -5.51 -6.22
CA PHE A 60 -8.96 -6.48 -6.20
C PHE A 60 -8.64 -7.81 -6.91
N ILE A 61 -7.35 -8.09 -7.11
CA ILE A 61 -6.85 -9.31 -7.73
C ILE A 61 -6.11 -10.20 -6.73
N HIS A 62 -6.30 -11.53 -6.85
CA HIS A 62 -5.68 -12.53 -5.98
C HIS A 62 -4.15 -12.56 -6.12
N GLU A 63 -3.65 -12.52 -7.32
CA GLU A 63 -2.23 -12.74 -7.66
C GLU A 63 -1.31 -11.68 -7.05
N LYS A 64 -1.82 -10.50 -6.69
CA LYS A 64 -1.04 -9.47 -6.01
C LYS A 64 -0.46 -9.94 -4.68
N TYR A 65 -1.22 -10.74 -3.92
CA TYR A 65 -0.76 -11.24 -2.61
C TYR A 65 0.37 -12.24 -2.75
N ALA A 66 0.26 -13.15 -3.73
CA ALA A 66 1.32 -14.09 -4.04
C ALA A 66 2.59 -13.37 -4.54
N TYR A 67 2.45 -12.38 -5.44
CA TYR A 67 3.53 -11.52 -5.91
C TYR A 67 4.19 -10.76 -4.75
N ARG A 68 3.42 -10.11 -3.90
CA ARG A 68 3.91 -9.36 -2.74
C ARG A 68 4.69 -10.28 -1.78
N LEU A 69 4.17 -11.47 -1.50
CA LEU A 69 4.84 -12.44 -0.64
C LEU A 69 6.16 -12.95 -1.23
N LEU A 70 6.18 -13.20 -2.54
CA LEU A 70 7.40 -13.59 -3.27
C LEU A 70 8.45 -12.47 -3.21
N MET A 71 8.06 -11.23 -3.49
CA MET A 71 8.93 -10.06 -3.39
C MET A 71 9.42 -9.83 -1.96
N LEU A 72 8.55 -9.97 -0.95
CA LEU A 72 8.93 -9.85 0.45
C LEU A 72 9.99 -10.88 0.83
N LYS A 73 9.82 -12.14 0.44
CA LYS A 73 10.82 -13.18 0.68
C LYS A 73 12.17 -12.88 0.03
N TYR A 74 12.16 -12.39 -1.20
CA TYR A 74 13.35 -11.96 -1.91
C TYR A 74 14.06 -10.81 -1.21
N LEU A 75 13.33 -9.74 -0.85
CA LEU A 75 13.84 -8.53 -0.24
C LEU A 75 14.30 -8.75 1.22
N ALA A 76 13.57 -9.56 1.98
CA ALA A 76 13.95 -9.93 3.34
C ALA A 76 15.34 -10.59 3.38
N GLY A 77 15.64 -11.45 2.38
CA GLY A 77 16.98 -12.03 2.20
C GLY A 77 18.08 -11.01 1.89
N ARG A 78 17.73 -9.74 1.64
CA ARG A 78 18.62 -8.59 1.33
C ARG A 78 18.56 -7.49 2.38
N GLY A 79 17.98 -7.82 3.53
CA GLY A 79 17.95 -6.96 4.72
C GLY A 79 16.79 -5.96 4.75
N PHE A 80 15.77 -6.09 3.90
CA PHE A 80 14.53 -5.32 4.02
C PHE A 80 13.65 -5.95 5.10
N THR A 81 13.74 -5.42 6.30
CA THR A 81 13.05 -5.93 7.49
C THR A 81 11.86 -5.09 7.90
N HIS A 82 11.76 -3.85 7.42
CA HIS A 82 10.56 -3.02 7.60
C HIS A 82 9.68 -3.12 6.35
N VAL A 83 8.38 -3.31 6.57
CA VAL A 83 7.39 -3.52 5.51
C VAL A 83 6.20 -2.61 5.77
N GLY A 84 5.99 -1.67 4.86
CA GLY A 84 4.78 -0.86 4.85
C GLY A 84 3.81 -1.35 3.78
N GLU A 85 2.53 -1.36 4.09
CA GLU A 85 1.47 -1.68 3.14
C GLU A 85 0.43 -0.55 3.10
N GLU A 86 -0.17 -0.31 1.92
CA GLU A 86 -1.29 0.61 1.72
C GLU A 86 -2.57 0.01 2.33
N ILE A 87 -2.56 -0.08 3.64
CA ILE A 87 -3.70 -0.42 4.49
C ILE A 87 -3.71 0.54 5.68
N GLY A 88 -4.81 0.59 6.41
CA GLY A 88 -4.94 1.43 7.58
C GLY A 88 -3.90 1.17 8.67
N ALA A 89 -3.57 2.19 9.44
CA ALA A 89 -2.60 2.10 10.53
C ALA A 89 -3.00 1.03 11.56
N SER A 90 -4.29 0.91 11.86
CA SER A 90 -4.86 -0.08 12.78
C SER A 90 -4.64 -1.52 12.30
N ASP A 91 -4.97 -1.80 11.03
CA ASP A 91 -4.73 -3.13 10.44
C ASP A 91 -3.24 -3.48 10.40
N GLY A 92 -2.40 -2.51 10.04
CA GLY A 92 -0.95 -2.68 10.02
C GLY A 92 -0.39 -3.06 11.39
N MET A 93 -0.86 -2.40 12.46
CA MET A 93 -0.44 -2.70 13.84
C MET A 93 -0.85 -4.12 14.27
N ARG A 94 -2.05 -4.58 13.89
CA ARG A 94 -2.52 -5.95 14.20
C ARG A 94 -1.69 -6.99 13.47
N ILE A 95 -1.37 -6.76 12.21
CA ILE A 95 -0.47 -7.65 11.45
C ILE A 95 0.91 -7.69 12.11
N ASP A 96 1.50 -6.55 12.51
CA ASP A 96 2.80 -6.53 13.20
C ASP A 96 2.78 -7.34 14.50
N ARG A 97 1.73 -7.19 15.32
CA ARG A 97 1.52 -7.98 16.54
C ARG A 97 1.41 -9.48 16.24
N PHE A 98 0.66 -9.85 15.18
CA PHE A 98 0.59 -11.25 14.77
C PHE A 98 1.95 -11.77 14.30
N LEU A 99 2.71 -11.02 13.53
CA LEU A 99 4.06 -11.42 13.10
C LEU A 99 4.98 -11.66 14.28
N GLU A 100 4.86 -10.85 15.33
CA GLU A 100 5.65 -10.98 16.56
C GLU A 100 5.20 -12.16 17.43
N THR A 101 3.91 -12.24 17.76
CA THR A 101 3.38 -13.14 18.79
C THR A 101 2.81 -14.45 18.24
N GLY A 102 2.31 -14.45 17.02
CA GLY A 102 1.51 -15.54 16.45
C GLY A 102 0.07 -15.59 16.95
N ASP A 103 -0.41 -14.54 17.62
CA ASP A 103 -1.78 -14.47 18.11
C ASP A 103 -2.77 -14.27 16.96
N GLU A 104 -3.48 -15.35 16.61
CA GLU A 104 -4.48 -15.40 15.52
C GLU A 104 -5.65 -14.40 15.73
N SER A 105 -5.95 -14.05 16.98
CA SER A 105 -7.03 -13.11 17.29
C SER A 105 -6.79 -11.73 16.68
N GLN A 106 -5.53 -11.35 16.46
CA GLN A 106 -5.18 -10.11 15.79
C GLN A 106 -5.67 -10.08 14.33
N LEU A 107 -5.62 -11.23 13.64
CA LEU A 107 -6.02 -11.35 12.24
C LEU A 107 -7.54 -11.45 12.06
N GLU A 108 -8.30 -11.76 13.10
CA GLU A 108 -9.77 -11.85 13.01
C GLU A 108 -10.43 -10.48 12.80
N ARG A 109 -9.72 -9.41 13.16
CA ARG A 109 -10.21 -8.04 13.21
C ARG A 109 -9.72 -7.16 12.06
N ILE A 110 -8.86 -7.67 11.18
CA ILE A 110 -8.32 -6.90 10.06
C ILE A 110 -9.34 -6.76 8.94
N THR A 111 -9.33 -5.57 8.33
CA THR A 111 -10.03 -5.25 7.09
C THR A 111 -9.12 -4.35 6.25
N ILE A 112 -9.44 -4.15 4.99
CA ILE A 112 -8.65 -3.23 4.16
C ILE A 112 -8.68 -1.77 4.65
N TYR A 113 -9.64 -1.40 5.50
CA TYR A 113 -9.87 -0.03 5.97
C TYR A 113 -9.61 0.16 7.46
N GLY A 114 -8.89 -0.75 8.11
CA GLY A 114 -8.56 -0.62 9.52
C GLY A 114 -9.76 -0.69 10.48
N TYR A 115 -10.89 -1.24 10.02
CA TYR A 115 -12.07 -1.33 10.87
C TYR A 115 -12.02 -2.56 11.75
N SER A 116 -12.15 -2.38 13.05
CA SER A 116 -12.09 -3.45 14.04
C SER A 116 -13.37 -3.68 14.86
N GLY A 117 -14.51 -3.30 14.36
CA GLY A 117 -15.78 -3.77 14.89
C GLY A 117 -16.44 -2.99 16.03
N ALA A 118 -15.89 -1.86 16.49
CA ALA A 118 -16.61 -1.00 17.43
C ALA A 118 -17.84 -0.34 16.76
N THR A 119 -19.02 -0.85 17.03
CA THR A 119 -20.26 -0.37 16.41
C THR A 119 -20.78 0.89 17.11
N ARG A 120 -21.26 1.86 16.34
CA ARG A 120 -22.08 2.96 16.85
C ARG A 120 -23.50 2.48 17.05
N LYS A 121 -24.15 2.91 18.12
CA LYS A 121 -25.54 2.51 18.42
C LYS A 121 -26.58 3.08 17.45
N ASP A 122 -26.23 4.15 16.75
CA ASP A 122 -27.11 4.94 15.90
C ASP A 122 -26.99 4.61 14.40
N ARG A 123 -26.04 3.75 14.01
CA ARG A 123 -25.85 3.30 12.60
C ARG A 123 -25.15 1.95 12.52
N ASP A 124 -25.31 1.31 11.37
CA ASP A 124 -24.59 0.06 11.06
C ASP A 124 -23.11 0.37 10.73
N ASP A 125 -22.29 0.45 11.76
CA ASP A 125 -20.83 0.64 11.66
C ASP A 125 -20.07 -0.67 11.40
N THR A 126 -20.77 -1.75 11.04
CA THR A 126 -20.08 -2.94 10.55
C THR A 126 -19.35 -2.62 9.24
N PRO A 127 -18.20 -3.25 8.96
CA PRO A 127 -17.50 -3.04 7.69
C PRO A 127 -18.42 -3.15 6.48
N SER A 128 -19.26 -4.18 6.46
CA SER A 128 -20.23 -4.39 5.38
C SER A 128 -21.29 -3.29 5.31
N GLY A 129 -21.78 -2.78 6.45
CA GLY A 129 -22.78 -1.73 6.51
C GLY A 129 -22.25 -0.41 5.97
N VAL A 130 -21.11 0.03 6.50
CA VAL A 130 -20.48 1.31 6.09
C VAL A 130 -20.03 1.27 4.64
N LEU A 131 -19.44 0.18 4.19
CA LEU A 131 -19.00 0.05 2.80
C LEU A 131 -20.19 0.02 1.83
N ARG A 132 -21.32 -0.60 2.22
CA ARG A 132 -22.54 -0.59 1.42
C ARG A 132 -23.15 0.80 1.34
N GLU A 133 -23.18 1.55 2.45
CA GLU A 133 -23.65 2.93 2.48
C GLU A 133 -22.77 3.84 1.64
N SER A 134 -21.43 3.70 1.76
CA SER A 134 -20.45 4.57 1.09
C SER A 134 -20.31 4.27 -0.41
N PHE A 135 -20.37 3.02 -0.81
CA PHE A 135 -20.06 2.59 -2.18
C PHE A 135 -21.28 2.01 -2.94
N GLY A 136 -22.42 1.84 -2.28
CA GLY A 136 -23.65 1.33 -2.90
C GLY A 136 -23.57 -0.13 -3.38
N ALA A 137 -22.48 -0.85 -3.05
CA ALA A 137 -22.23 -2.20 -3.53
C ALA A 137 -21.66 -3.12 -2.45
N ALA A 138 -21.74 -4.41 -2.68
CA ALA A 138 -21.13 -5.41 -1.82
C ALA A 138 -19.61 -5.38 -1.99
N TYR A 139 -18.93 -4.75 -1.06
CA TYR A 139 -17.48 -4.74 -1.01
C TYR A 139 -16.97 -6.14 -0.62
N PRO A 140 -15.92 -6.69 -1.26
CA PRO A 140 -15.42 -8.05 -1.01
C PRO A 140 -14.61 -8.16 0.29
N THR A 141 -15.17 -7.71 1.43
CA THR A 141 -14.48 -7.63 2.72
C THR A 141 -13.96 -8.98 3.21
N ALA A 142 -14.77 -10.04 3.07
CA ALA A 142 -14.38 -11.38 3.51
C ALA A 142 -13.20 -11.92 2.68
N GLN A 143 -13.21 -11.68 1.37
CA GLN A 143 -12.12 -12.06 0.47
C GLN A 143 -10.84 -11.29 0.78
N PHE A 144 -10.94 -9.98 1.00
CA PHE A 144 -9.78 -9.19 1.45
C PHE A 144 -9.20 -9.70 2.75
N ALA A 145 -10.03 -9.94 3.77
CA ALA A 145 -9.58 -10.45 5.05
C ALA A 145 -8.89 -11.82 4.91
N ALA A 146 -9.44 -12.72 4.08
CA ALA A 146 -8.85 -14.03 3.83
C ALA A 146 -7.48 -13.94 3.12
N GLU A 147 -7.37 -13.09 2.09
CA GLU A 147 -6.10 -12.86 1.39
C GLU A 147 -5.05 -12.23 2.32
N GLN A 148 -5.45 -11.23 3.11
CA GLN A 148 -4.55 -10.56 4.04
C GLN A 148 -4.06 -11.51 5.15
N LYS A 149 -4.93 -12.41 5.64
CA LYS A 149 -4.53 -13.48 6.58
C LYS A 149 -3.49 -14.41 5.95
N ARG A 150 -3.73 -14.89 4.73
CA ARG A 150 -2.74 -15.72 4.00
C ARG A 150 -1.39 -15.00 3.82
N PHE A 151 -1.43 -13.73 3.47
CA PHE A 151 -0.22 -12.90 3.36
C PHE A 151 0.50 -12.77 4.71
N ALA A 152 -0.22 -12.49 5.79
CA ALA A 152 0.35 -12.37 7.13
C ALA A 152 1.01 -13.68 7.60
N HIS A 153 0.38 -14.84 7.37
CA HIS A 153 0.98 -16.14 7.68
C HIS A 153 2.29 -16.37 6.91
N GLY A 154 2.31 -16.08 5.60
CA GLY A 154 3.52 -16.15 4.80
C GLY A 154 4.61 -15.19 5.29
N GLY A 155 4.23 -13.98 5.69
CA GLY A 155 5.12 -12.99 6.31
C GLY A 155 5.73 -13.50 7.62
N ARG A 156 4.93 -14.14 8.49
CA ARG A 156 5.41 -14.75 9.73
C ARG A 156 6.44 -15.86 9.47
N GLU A 157 6.19 -16.73 8.49
CA GLU A 157 7.17 -17.76 8.11
C GLU A 157 8.50 -17.15 7.64
N ILE A 158 8.46 -16.05 6.90
CA ILE A 158 9.66 -15.32 6.49
C ILE A 158 10.37 -14.74 7.71
N GLY A 159 9.66 -14.12 8.65
CA GLY A 159 10.19 -13.57 9.90
C GLY A 159 10.87 -14.62 10.75
N MET A 160 10.25 -15.78 10.99
CA MET A 160 10.86 -16.90 11.72
C MET A 160 12.17 -17.40 11.08
N ARG A 161 12.26 -17.38 9.76
CA ARG A 161 13.50 -17.75 9.05
C ARG A 161 14.59 -16.70 9.18
N LEU A 162 14.25 -15.42 9.31
CA LEU A 162 15.21 -14.36 9.62
C LEU A 162 15.77 -14.54 11.03
N GLU A 163 14.91 -14.74 12.01
CA GLU A 163 15.28 -14.96 13.40
C GLU A 163 16.17 -16.20 13.58
N SER A 164 15.91 -17.27 12.83
CA SER A 164 16.76 -18.48 12.85
C SER A 164 18.20 -18.25 12.34
N ARG A 165 18.41 -17.18 11.56
CA ARG A 165 19.72 -16.81 11.03
C ARG A 165 20.44 -15.79 11.90
N GLU A 166 19.68 -14.87 12.46
CA GLU A 166 20.16 -13.77 13.29
C GLU A 166 19.19 -13.56 14.46
N SER A 167 19.65 -13.85 15.67
CA SER A 167 18.82 -13.72 16.89
C SER A 167 18.29 -12.30 17.04
N GLY A 168 16.99 -12.17 17.19
CA GLY A 168 16.28 -10.89 17.32
C GLY A 168 15.93 -10.20 15.99
N ALA A 169 16.31 -10.78 14.83
CA ALA A 169 15.85 -10.29 13.54
C ALA A 169 14.38 -10.68 13.33
N ARG A 170 13.54 -9.68 13.03
CA ARG A 170 12.12 -9.89 12.69
C ARG A 170 11.68 -9.01 11.53
N LEU A 171 10.54 -9.31 10.95
CA LEU A 171 9.83 -8.36 10.11
C LEU A 171 9.04 -7.39 11.01
N HIS A 172 9.14 -6.11 10.69
CA HIS A 172 8.33 -5.04 11.27
C HIS A 172 7.31 -4.59 10.23
N PHE A 173 6.05 -4.71 10.56
CA PHE A 173 4.98 -4.38 9.63
C PHE A 173 4.22 -3.13 10.08
N PHE A 174 3.72 -2.31 9.14
CA PHE A 174 2.86 -1.17 9.44
C PHE A 174 1.97 -0.82 8.26
N GLY A 175 0.77 -0.35 8.56
CA GLY A 175 -0.08 0.31 7.60
C GLY A 175 0.31 1.77 7.48
N PHE A 176 0.38 2.28 6.26
CA PHE A 176 0.69 3.69 6.04
C PHE A 176 -0.43 4.49 5.40
N ASP A 177 -1.54 3.84 5.10
CA ASP A 177 -2.73 4.51 4.59
C ASP A 177 -3.66 4.95 5.72
N ILE A 178 -4.58 5.83 5.35
CA ILE A 178 -5.59 6.34 6.27
C ILE A 178 -6.64 5.27 6.55
N ASP A 179 -7.17 5.28 7.76
CA ASP A 179 -8.32 4.45 8.14
C ASP A 179 -9.63 5.21 7.84
N PRO A 180 -10.31 4.97 6.72
CA PRO A 180 -11.58 5.66 6.43
C PRO A 180 -12.71 5.24 7.36
N LEU A 181 -12.50 4.17 8.14
CA LEU A 181 -13.40 3.73 9.21
C LEU A 181 -12.64 3.76 10.55
N PRO A 182 -12.76 4.83 11.33
CA PRO A 182 -11.87 5.09 12.48
C PRO A 182 -12.14 4.20 13.72
N GLY A 183 -13.09 3.27 13.65
CA GLY A 183 -13.45 2.42 14.79
C GLY A 183 -12.26 1.65 15.39
N GLY A 184 -11.39 1.12 14.53
CA GLY A 184 -10.18 0.41 14.94
C GLY A 184 -9.20 1.24 15.74
N GLY A 185 -9.04 2.52 15.39
CA GLY A 185 -8.16 3.43 16.11
C GLY A 185 -8.61 3.67 17.56
N TYR A 186 -9.92 3.71 17.83
CA TYR A 186 -10.43 3.80 19.21
C TYR A 186 -10.10 2.55 20.04
N GLU A 187 -10.26 1.35 19.46
CA GLU A 187 -9.93 0.10 20.14
C GLU A 187 -8.43 0.00 20.43
N ASP A 188 -7.58 0.38 19.46
CA ASP A 188 -6.14 0.36 19.60
C ASP A 188 -5.67 1.29 20.72
N LEU A 189 -6.23 2.48 20.82
CA LEU A 189 -5.94 3.40 21.92
C LEU A 189 -6.42 2.85 23.27
N ALA A 190 -7.62 2.25 23.33
CA ALA A 190 -8.12 1.62 24.54
C ALA A 190 -7.18 0.53 25.01
N GLU A 191 -6.74 -0.39 24.13
CA GLU A 191 -5.78 -1.46 24.44
C GLU A 191 -4.43 -0.92 24.93
N ILE A 192 -3.89 0.12 24.28
CA ILE A 192 -2.61 0.73 24.70
C ILE A 192 -2.76 1.35 26.10
N LEU A 193 -3.90 1.99 26.38
CA LEU A 193 -4.15 2.68 27.65
C LEU A 193 -4.58 1.73 28.79
N GLU A 194 -5.14 0.55 28.49
CA GLU A 194 -5.61 -0.41 29.51
C GLU A 194 -4.50 -0.80 30.50
N SER A 195 -3.28 -1.04 29.99
CA SER A 195 -2.12 -1.41 30.79
C SER A 195 -1.35 -0.21 31.40
N VAL A 196 -1.87 1.03 31.22
CA VAL A 196 -1.27 2.24 31.79
C VAL A 196 -1.82 2.49 33.18
N PRO A 197 -0.96 2.68 34.20
CA PRO A 197 -1.42 3.00 35.56
C PRO A 197 -2.32 4.24 35.61
N ALA A 198 -3.27 4.25 36.52
CA ALA A 198 -4.13 5.41 36.75
C ALA A 198 -3.31 6.64 37.16
N ASP A 199 -3.56 7.74 36.48
CA ASP A 199 -2.92 9.04 36.69
C ASP A 199 -3.85 10.13 36.22
N ALA A 200 -3.88 11.27 36.88
CA ALA A 200 -4.83 12.34 36.58
C ALA A 200 -4.76 12.83 35.11
N THR A 201 -3.57 12.87 34.50
CA THR A 201 -3.42 13.22 33.08
C THR A 201 -3.86 12.07 32.18
N ILE A 202 -3.50 10.82 32.51
CA ILE A 202 -3.94 9.64 31.75
C ILE A 202 -5.46 9.50 31.81
N ASP A 203 -6.10 9.73 32.96
CA ASP A 203 -7.56 9.67 33.08
C ASP A 203 -8.25 10.76 32.27
N ARG A 204 -7.66 11.97 32.20
CA ARG A 204 -8.15 13.03 31.31
C ARG A 204 -7.97 12.65 29.82
N ILE A 205 -6.86 11.99 29.46
CA ILE A 205 -6.66 11.47 28.10
C ILE A 205 -7.68 10.38 27.81
N ARG A 206 -7.89 9.41 28.71
CA ARG A 206 -8.92 8.37 28.56
C ARG A 206 -10.31 8.99 28.32
N ASN A 207 -10.70 9.95 29.16
CA ASN A 207 -11.98 10.64 29.00
C ASN A 207 -12.09 11.41 27.67
N ALA A 208 -11.00 12.00 27.20
CA ALA A 208 -10.97 12.67 25.90
C ALA A 208 -11.05 11.70 24.72
N LEU A 209 -10.67 10.43 24.91
CA LEU A 209 -10.73 9.38 23.90
C LEU A 209 -12.01 8.54 24.00
N GLU A 210 -12.79 8.70 25.05
CA GLU A 210 -14.07 8.00 25.19
C GLU A 210 -15.02 8.36 24.05
N ARG A 211 -15.56 7.33 23.40
CA ARG A 211 -16.51 7.51 22.32
C ARG A 211 -17.89 7.86 22.90
N VAL A 212 -18.36 9.06 22.61
CA VAL A 212 -19.68 9.54 23.06
C VAL A 212 -20.70 9.29 21.95
N GLY A 213 -21.76 8.51 22.24
CA GLY A 213 -22.82 8.24 21.28
C GLY A 213 -23.54 9.52 20.86
N GLY A 214 -23.79 9.69 19.56
CA GLY A 214 -24.48 10.85 18.99
C GLY A 214 -23.61 12.10 18.80
N GLU A 215 -22.31 12.02 19.07
CA GLU A 215 -21.37 13.13 18.85
C GLU A 215 -21.11 13.37 17.37
N THR A 216 -20.85 14.62 17.01
CA THR A 216 -20.44 15.00 15.65
C THR A 216 -18.97 14.68 15.41
N ILE A 217 -18.57 14.48 14.14
CA ILE A 217 -17.16 14.30 13.76
C ILE A 217 -16.28 15.45 14.27
N ASP A 218 -16.77 16.69 14.21
CA ASP A 218 -16.04 17.87 14.73
C ASP A 218 -15.83 17.80 16.24
N GLY A 219 -16.80 17.28 16.99
CA GLY A 219 -16.70 17.05 18.42
C GLY A 219 -15.65 15.97 18.74
N GLU A 220 -15.68 14.86 18.02
CA GLU A 220 -14.68 13.78 18.14
C GLU A 220 -13.25 14.30 17.84
N ILE A 221 -13.07 15.08 16.78
CA ILE A 221 -11.79 15.71 16.44
C ILE A 221 -11.33 16.65 17.55
N ALA A 222 -12.22 17.50 18.08
CA ALA A 222 -11.86 18.44 19.14
C ALA A 222 -11.40 17.73 20.43
N ARG A 223 -12.00 16.59 20.78
CA ARG A 223 -11.56 15.78 21.93
C ARG A 223 -10.19 15.13 21.69
N LEU A 224 -9.92 14.63 20.48
CA LEU A 224 -8.63 14.09 20.14
C LEU A 224 -7.53 15.14 20.12
N ASP A 225 -7.84 16.36 19.66
CA ASP A 225 -6.91 17.49 19.72
C ASP A 225 -6.62 17.88 21.19
N GLU A 226 -7.61 17.84 22.09
CA GLU A 226 -7.39 18.03 23.51
C GLU A 226 -6.52 16.93 24.11
N ALA A 227 -6.77 15.64 23.77
CA ALA A 227 -5.93 14.52 24.23
C ALA A 227 -4.47 14.70 23.76
N LEU A 228 -4.26 15.04 22.49
CA LEU A 228 -2.92 15.28 21.94
C LEU A 228 -2.23 16.46 22.64
N ARG A 229 -2.96 17.53 22.93
CA ARG A 229 -2.45 18.67 23.69
C ARG A 229 -2.03 18.29 25.12
N LEU A 230 -2.81 17.44 25.79
CA LEU A 230 -2.48 16.93 27.14
C LEU A 230 -1.21 16.06 27.11
N ILE A 231 -1.10 15.18 26.12
CA ILE A 231 0.10 14.33 25.93
C ILE A 231 1.33 15.20 25.74
N GLU A 232 1.26 16.23 24.90
CA GLU A 232 2.39 17.10 24.61
C GLU A 232 2.76 17.97 25.82
N ALA A 233 1.79 18.53 26.52
CA ALA A 233 2.02 19.38 27.71
C ALA A 233 2.71 18.59 28.84
N ASP A 234 2.43 17.29 28.97
CA ASP A 234 2.93 16.44 30.06
C ASP A 234 3.95 15.39 29.59
N ARG A 235 4.45 15.54 28.36
CA ARG A 235 5.26 14.54 27.64
C ARG A 235 6.44 14.02 28.46
N LYS A 236 7.20 14.92 29.12
CA LYS A 236 8.36 14.54 29.91
C LYS A 236 7.96 13.66 31.08
N ARG A 237 6.98 14.10 31.87
CA ARG A 237 6.49 13.35 33.03
C ARG A 237 5.90 12.00 32.64
N LEU A 238 5.13 11.98 31.55
CA LEU A 238 4.57 10.74 30.99
C LEU A 238 5.67 9.78 30.54
N ALA A 239 6.75 10.30 29.91
CA ALA A 239 7.89 9.48 29.49
C ALA A 239 8.66 8.89 30.69
N ASP A 240 8.79 9.63 31.78
CA ASP A 240 9.41 9.15 33.02
C ASP A 240 8.58 8.02 33.68
N THR A 241 7.26 8.02 33.46
CA THR A 241 6.33 7.00 34.04
C THR A 241 6.12 5.79 33.14
N LEU A 242 6.01 6.01 31.81
CA LEU A 242 5.59 4.98 30.84
C LEU A 242 6.68 4.51 29.89
N SER A 243 7.75 5.20 29.75
CA SER A 243 8.75 5.24 28.69
C SER A 243 8.41 6.18 27.52
N ALA A 244 9.46 6.70 26.88
CA ALA A 244 9.31 7.59 25.72
C ALA A 244 8.60 6.91 24.53
N ASP A 245 8.91 5.63 24.28
CA ASP A 245 8.33 4.84 23.20
C ASP A 245 6.83 4.64 23.38
N ARG A 246 6.39 4.39 24.60
CA ARG A 246 4.96 4.21 24.91
C ARG A 246 4.18 5.51 24.77
N VAL A 247 4.72 6.63 25.20
CA VAL A 247 4.12 7.96 24.99
C VAL A 247 4.05 8.28 23.49
N SER A 248 5.11 7.95 22.73
CA SER A 248 5.13 8.09 21.29
C SER A 248 4.05 7.25 20.61
N ALA A 249 3.85 6.00 21.02
CA ALA A 249 2.81 5.11 20.48
C ALA A 249 1.40 5.66 20.74
N ILE A 250 1.09 6.11 21.98
CA ILE A 250 -0.21 6.73 22.33
C ILE A 250 -0.47 7.96 21.46
N ARG A 251 0.52 8.85 21.37
CA ARG A 251 0.44 10.07 20.55
C ARG A 251 0.22 9.75 19.09
N HIS A 252 0.97 8.79 18.54
CA HIS A 252 0.88 8.38 17.15
C HIS A 252 -0.52 7.82 16.84
N SER A 253 -1.02 6.86 17.62
CA SER A 253 -2.36 6.28 17.44
C SER A 253 -3.47 7.33 17.54
N ALA A 254 -3.38 8.26 18.50
CA ALA A 254 -4.33 9.37 18.61
C ALA A 254 -4.28 10.31 17.39
N THR A 255 -3.08 10.54 16.84
CA THR A 255 -2.89 11.34 15.62
C THR A 255 -3.50 10.64 14.40
N CYS A 256 -3.26 9.33 14.24
CA CYS A 256 -3.84 8.54 13.15
C CYS A 256 -5.36 8.56 13.20
N LEU A 257 -5.94 8.36 14.37
CA LEU A 257 -7.39 8.41 14.57
C LEU A 257 -7.98 9.80 14.24
N ARG A 258 -7.38 10.88 14.73
CA ARG A 258 -7.79 12.26 14.41
C ARG A 258 -7.72 12.52 12.91
N ASP A 259 -6.67 12.08 12.26
CA ASP A 259 -6.46 12.29 10.82
C ASP A 259 -7.45 11.46 9.99
N SER A 260 -7.82 10.26 10.45
CA SER A 260 -8.90 9.46 9.86
C SER A 260 -10.24 10.18 9.92
N LEU A 261 -10.59 10.76 11.07
CA LEU A 261 -11.79 11.57 11.19
C LEU A 261 -11.77 12.83 10.31
N ASN A 262 -10.61 13.50 10.21
CA ASN A 262 -10.44 14.64 9.30
C ASN A 262 -10.64 14.23 7.83
N TYR A 263 -10.12 13.08 7.42
CA TYR A 263 -10.32 12.56 6.07
C TYR A 263 -11.80 12.29 5.79
N VAL A 264 -12.51 11.61 6.72
CA VAL A 264 -13.95 11.38 6.60
C VAL A 264 -14.71 12.70 6.51
N ARG A 265 -14.38 13.70 7.33
CA ARG A 265 -14.99 15.04 7.30
C ARG A 265 -14.84 15.72 5.94
N ILE A 266 -13.67 15.56 5.29
CA ILE A 266 -13.38 16.18 4.00
C ILE A 266 -14.07 15.41 2.87
N THR A 267 -14.06 14.08 2.92
CA THR A 267 -14.47 13.23 1.78
C THR A 267 -15.95 12.86 1.79
N TYR A 268 -16.56 12.69 2.97
CA TYR A 268 -17.92 12.22 3.08
C TYR A 268 -18.99 13.13 2.43
N PRO A 269 -18.87 14.48 2.47
CA PRO A 269 -19.79 15.35 1.75
C PRO A 269 -19.53 15.44 0.23
N ALA A 270 -18.44 14.88 -0.26
CA ALA A 270 -18.06 15.00 -1.68
C ALA A 270 -18.97 14.16 -2.57
N LYS A 271 -19.56 14.80 -3.60
CA LYS A 271 -20.45 14.16 -4.58
C LYS A 271 -19.87 14.12 -5.99
N SER A 272 -18.59 14.45 -6.14
CA SER A 272 -17.89 14.44 -7.42
C SER A 272 -16.41 14.15 -7.20
N TRP A 273 -15.71 13.71 -8.23
CA TRP A 273 -14.26 13.51 -8.19
C TRP A 273 -13.51 14.80 -7.87
N ASP A 274 -13.92 15.94 -8.40
CA ASP A 274 -13.29 17.23 -8.08
C ASP A 274 -13.45 17.58 -6.59
N ALA A 275 -14.60 17.26 -6.00
CA ALA A 275 -14.85 17.47 -4.58
C ALA A 275 -14.05 16.51 -3.69
N LEU A 276 -13.56 15.37 -4.21
CA LEU A 276 -12.69 14.43 -3.51
C LEU A 276 -11.22 14.85 -3.52
N ASN A 277 -10.78 15.70 -4.46
CA ASN A 277 -9.37 16.10 -4.60
C ASN A 277 -8.72 16.60 -3.29
N PRO A 278 -9.37 17.43 -2.45
CA PRO A 278 -8.78 17.83 -1.17
C PRO A 278 -8.53 16.65 -0.22
N GLY A 279 -9.43 15.66 -0.22
CA GLY A 279 -9.28 14.43 0.56
C GLY A 279 -8.13 13.58 0.03
N MET A 280 -7.99 13.43 -1.28
CA MET A 280 -6.87 12.69 -1.89
C MET A 280 -5.53 13.35 -1.58
N ALA A 281 -5.44 14.69 -1.67
CA ALA A 281 -4.24 15.42 -1.27
C ALA A 281 -3.92 15.24 0.24
N PHE A 282 -4.96 15.25 1.08
CA PHE A 282 -4.80 14.98 2.52
C PHE A 282 -4.27 13.57 2.76
N ARG A 283 -4.78 12.55 2.03
CA ARG A 283 -4.35 11.15 2.12
C ARG A 283 -2.88 10.99 1.73
N GLU A 284 -2.43 11.61 0.63
CA GLU A 284 -1.01 11.56 0.23
C GLU A 284 -0.09 12.15 1.32
N ARG A 285 -0.44 13.32 1.88
CA ARG A 285 0.32 13.90 3.00
C ARG A 285 0.30 13.03 4.26
N TYR A 286 -0.81 12.35 4.51
CA TYR A 286 -0.91 11.41 5.62
C TYR A 286 0.06 10.25 5.41
N MET A 287 0.06 9.61 4.24
CA MET A 287 0.98 8.52 3.92
C MET A 287 2.46 8.94 4.06
N GLN A 288 2.82 10.14 3.59
CA GLN A 288 4.16 10.69 3.76
C GLN A 288 4.53 10.81 5.25
N ARG A 289 3.64 11.33 6.09
CA ARG A 289 3.87 11.42 7.56
C ARG A 289 4.01 10.05 8.23
N GLN A 290 3.28 9.03 7.76
CA GLN A 290 3.44 7.65 8.28
C GLN A 290 4.83 7.11 7.96
N ILE A 291 5.33 7.37 6.76
CA ILE A 291 6.70 6.99 6.38
C ILE A 291 7.73 7.75 7.21
N ASP A 292 7.60 9.08 7.37
CA ASP A 292 8.48 9.87 8.23
C ASP A 292 8.53 9.32 9.65
N HIS A 293 7.37 9.05 10.24
CA HIS A 293 7.28 8.46 11.57
C HIS A 293 7.99 7.10 11.66
N ARG A 294 7.84 6.25 10.63
CA ARG A 294 8.56 4.97 10.59
C ARG A 294 10.08 5.19 10.46
N LEU A 295 10.52 6.10 9.62
CA LEU A 295 11.93 6.41 9.42
C LEU A 295 12.62 6.95 10.68
N GLU A 296 11.90 7.71 11.53
CA GLU A 296 12.38 8.16 12.83
C GLU A 296 12.66 7.00 13.80
N GLN A 297 11.97 5.88 13.64
CA GLN A 297 12.11 4.67 14.47
C GLN A 297 13.19 3.72 13.92
N MET A 298 13.52 3.82 12.64
CA MET A 298 14.47 2.96 11.95
C MET A 298 15.91 3.41 12.19
N ARG A 299 16.82 2.45 12.31
CA ARG A 299 18.25 2.72 12.26
C ARG A 299 18.67 3.13 10.84
N ALA A 300 19.76 3.83 10.72
CA ALA A 300 20.24 4.35 9.42
C ALA A 300 20.54 3.25 8.38
N ASN A 301 20.90 2.04 8.83
CA ASN A 301 21.21 0.88 7.98
C ASN A 301 20.01 -0.03 7.71
N GLU A 302 18.86 0.20 8.34
CA GLU A 302 17.65 -0.60 8.12
C GLU A 302 16.97 -0.20 6.81
N LYS A 303 16.32 -1.19 6.18
CA LYS A 303 15.72 -1.06 4.86
C LYS A 303 14.21 -1.27 4.90
N LEU A 304 13.51 -0.50 4.08
CA LEU A 304 12.06 -0.42 4.02
C LEU A 304 11.52 -0.87 2.66
N ALA A 305 10.63 -1.84 2.66
CA ALA A 305 9.80 -2.20 1.50
C ALA A 305 8.40 -1.57 1.64
N LEU A 306 7.89 -0.95 0.59
CA LEU A 306 6.56 -0.36 0.52
C LEU A 306 5.72 -1.08 -0.54
N MET A 307 4.57 -1.58 -0.14
CA MET A 307 3.60 -2.29 -0.98
C MET A 307 2.37 -1.40 -1.18
N SER A 308 2.13 -0.98 -2.39
CA SER A 308 1.04 -0.05 -2.68
C SER A 308 0.66 -0.09 -4.15
N HIS A 309 -0.46 0.56 -4.46
CA HIS A 309 -0.85 0.81 -5.82
C HIS A 309 0.25 1.56 -6.60
N ASN A 310 0.46 1.20 -7.86
CA ASN A 310 1.50 1.80 -8.72
C ASN A 310 1.47 3.33 -8.71
N MET A 311 0.28 3.94 -8.61
CA MET A 311 0.15 5.40 -8.66
C MET A 311 0.63 6.10 -7.39
N HIS A 312 0.45 5.49 -6.21
CA HIS A 312 1.04 6.02 -4.97
C HIS A 312 2.56 5.88 -4.95
N LEU A 313 3.10 4.84 -5.61
CA LEU A 313 4.54 4.60 -5.75
C LEU A 313 5.14 5.21 -7.02
N CYS A 314 4.37 6.03 -7.76
CA CYS A 314 4.80 6.72 -8.96
C CYS A 314 5.95 7.69 -8.66
N ARG A 315 7.11 7.53 -9.34
CA ARG A 315 8.30 8.37 -9.15
C ARG A 315 8.28 9.66 -9.95
N ALA A 316 7.62 9.65 -11.11
CA ALA A 316 7.58 10.76 -12.06
C ALA A 316 6.15 11.08 -12.49
N PRO A 317 5.32 11.66 -11.60
CA PRO A 317 3.91 11.93 -11.87
C PRO A 317 3.69 12.90 -13.04
N ASP A 318 4.65 13.77 -13.33
CA ASP A 318 4.65 14.69 -14.46
C ASP A 318 4.61 13.97 -15.83
N SER A 319 5.04 12.71 -15.87
CA SER A 319 5.04 11.87 -17.07
C SER A 319 3.80 10.98 -17.20
N VAL A 320 2.87 11.04 -16.24
CA VAL A 320 1.64 10.23 -16.25
C VAL A 320 0.50 11.03 -16.85
N LEU A 321 -0.02 10.55 -17.96
CA LEU A 321 -1.18 11.11 -18.64
C LEU A 321 -2.35 10.12 -18.56
N ARG A 322 -3.42 10.49 -17.89
CA ARG A 322 -4.64 9.67 -17.84
C ARG A 322 -5.33 9.71 -19.21
N SER A 323 -5.76 8.54 -19.68
CA SER A 323 -6.41 8.40 -21.00
C SER A 323 -7.93 8.57 -20.93
N ASP A 324 -8.50 8.55 -19.73
CA ASP A 324 -9.93 8.69 -19.50
C ASP A 324 -10.31 10.16 -19.19
N ALA A 325 -11.38 10.61 -19.82
CA ALA A 325 -11.95 11.95 -19.62
C ALA A 325 -12.47 12.21 -18.17
N ALA A 326 -12.45 11.20 -17.31
CA ALA A 326 -12.77 11.30 -15.89
C ALA A 326 -11.63 11.92 -15.06
N ALA A 327 -10.44 12.06 -15.64
CA ALA A 327 -9.40 12.88 -15.06
C ALA A 327 -9.80 14.36 -15.23
N GLY A 328 -10.43 14.93 -14.21
CA GLY A 328 -10.60 16.38 -14.12
C GLY A 328 -9.27 17.10 -14.39
N PRO A 329 -9.29 18.40 -14.76
CA PRO A 329 -8.09 19.16 -15.05
C PRO A 329 -7.13 18.97 -13.88
N GLY A 330 -5.92 18.48 -14.16
CA GLY A 330 -4.92 18.13 -13.16
C GLY A 330 -4.69 19.30 -12.20
N GLY A 331 -5.46 19.33 -11.12
CA GLY A 331 -5.17 20.17 -9.99
C GLY A 331 -3.77 19.79 -9.51
N LYS A 332 -2.99 20.73 -9.03
CA LYS A 332 -1.73 20.45 -8.34
C LYS A 332 -2.08 19.62 -7.11
N THR A 333 -2.11 18.32 -7.28
CA THR A 333 -2.17 17.39 -6.14
C THR A 333 -0.79 17.37 -5.48
N ASP A 334 -0.75 17.13 -4.18
CA ASP A 334 0.52 16.85 -3.52
C ASP A 334 1.22 15.68 -4.24
N PRO A 335 2.55 15.67 -4.28
CA PRO A 335 3.27 14.60 -4.97
C PRO A 335 2.91 13.25 -4.34
N PRO A 336 2.68 12.21 -5.16
CA PRO A 336 2.47 10.86 -4.63
C PRO A 336 3.67 10.42 -3.80
N LEU A 337 3.43 9.53 -2.84
CA LEU A 337 4.43 9.02 -1.91
C LEU A 337 5.73 8.61 -2.59
N GLY A 338 5.64 7.90 -3.73
CA GLY A 338 6.82 7.46 -4.49
C GLY A 338 7.66 8.61 -5.02
N ALA A 339 7.03 9.67 -5.55
CA ALA A 339 7.72 10.87 -6.02
C ALA A 339 8.36 11.64 -4.86
N TRP A 340 7.62 11.78 -3.76
CA TRP A 340 8.11 12.45 -2.56
C TRP A 340 9.35 11.73 -2.00
N LEU A 341 9.29 10.40 -1.80
CA LEU A 341 10.40 9.63 -1.25
C LEU A 341 11.61 9.60 -2.19
N THR A 342 11.37 9.47 -3.50
CA THR A 342 12.44 9.50 -4.50
C THR A 342 13.15 10.86 -4.54
N ALA A 343 12.43 11.97 -4.34
CA ALA A 343 13.02 13.30 -4.28
C ALA A 343 13.94 13.48 -3.05
N HIS A 344 13.60 12.86 -1.92
CA HIS A 344 14.42 12.91 -0.69
C HIS A 344 15.59 11.90 -0.73
N TYR A 345 15.44 10.78 -1.42
CA TYR A 345 16.41 9.67 -1.47
C TYR A 345 16.64 9.15 -2.90
N PRO A 346 17.12 10.00 -3.84
CA PRO A 346 17.08 9.70 -5.28
C PRO A 346 17.91 8.49 -5.70
N ALA A 347 19.00 8.18 -4.98
CA ALA A 347 19.87 7.03 -5.29
C ALA A 347 19.51 5.77 -4.49
N GLU A 348 18.60 5.87 -3.51
CA GLU A 348 18.34 4.81 -2.53
C GLU A 348 17.05 4.02 -2.81
N VAL A 349 16.30 4.35 -3.87
CA VAL A 349 15.05 3.72 -4.22
C VAL A 349 15.24 2.68 -5.31
N PHE A 350 14.67 1.50 -5.10
CA PHE A 350 14.37 0.50 -6.12
C PHE A 350 12.85 0.45 -6.31
N SER A 351 12.37 0.35 -7.53
CA SER A 351 10.93 0.28 -7.82
C SER A 351 10.63 -0.84 -8.80
N ILE A 352 9.66 -1.67 -8.48
CA ILE A 352 9.12 -2.70 -9.38
C ILE A 352 7.60 -2.53 -9.49
N TRP A 353 7.09 -2.45 -10.72
CA TRP A 353 5.67 -2.36 -11.00
C TRP A 353 5.13 -3.70 -11.50
N MET A 354 4.10 -4.20 -10.82
CA MET A 354 3.30 -5.28 -11.36
C MET A 354 2.40 -4.74 -12.48
N LEU A 355 2.36 -5.43 -13.60
CA LEU A 355 1.42 -5.20 -14.71
C LEU A 355 0.71 -6.52 -15.02
N VAL A 356 -0.54 -6.42 -15.47
CA VAL A 356 -1.38 -7.59 -15.74
C VAL A 356 -1.89 -7.58 -17.18
N GLY A 357 -2.17 -8.75 -17.73
CA GLY A 357 -2.69 -8.88 -19.11
C GLY A 357 -4.22 -8.88 -19.16
N ARG A 358 -4.83 -9.90 -18.61
CA ARG A 358 -6.28 -10.12 -18.65
C ARG A 358 -6.76 -10.94 -17.46
N GLY A 359 -8.06 -11.07 -17.30
CA GLY A 359 -8.67 -11.90 -16.26
C GLY A 359 -9.92 -11.27 -15.67
N ARG A 360 -10.05 -11.38 -14.36
CA ARG A 360 -11.15 -10.75 -13.60
C ARG A 360 -10.64 -10.22 -12.28
N ASP A 361 -11.27 -9.16 -11.82
CA ASP A 361 -11.07 -8.61 -10.48
C ASP A 361 -12.35 -8.74 -9.62
N SER A 362 -12.27 -8.31 -8.38
CA SER A 362 -13.41 -8.20 -7.45
C SER A 362 -13.82 -6.74 -7.24
N GLN A 363 -13.47 -5.83 -8.16
CA GLN A 363 -13.70 -4.39 -8.05
C GLN A 363 -15.20 -4.09 -7.89
N PRO A 364 -15.66 -3.48 -6.78
CA PRO A 364 -17.07 -3.18 -6.56
C PRO A 364 -17.56 -1.94 -7.31
N PHE A 365 -16.63 -1.14 -7.87
CA PHE A 365 -16.95 0.14 -8.50
C PHE A 365 -17.22 0.04 -10.00
N HIS A 366 -17.00 -1.11 -10.62
CA HIS A 366 -17.32 -1.30 -12.03
C HIS A 366 -18.81 -1.48 -12.24
N SER A 367 -19.42 -0.57 -12.97
CA SER A 367 -20.86 -0.63 -13.28
C SER A 367 -21.23 -1.69 -14.33
N LEU A 368 -20.27 -2.20 -15.08
CA LEU A 368 -20.54 -3.03 -16.26
C LEU A 368 -19.86 -4.41 -16.26
N SER A 369 -18.64 -4.55 -15.84
CA SER A 369 -17.91 -5.82 -15.85
C SER A 369 -16.63 -5.75 -15.03
N ASN A 370 -16.34 -6.81 -14.31
CA ASN A 370 -15.07 -7.05 -13.64
C ASN A 370 -14.07 -7.78 -14.55
N ASP A 371 -14.37 -7.95 -15.82
CA ASP A 371 -13.44 -8.55 -16.77
C ASP A 371 -12.33 -7.56 -17.14
N ILE A 372 -11.10 -7.93 -16.86
CA ILE A 372 -9.91 -7.23 -17.34
C ILE A 372 -9.60 -7.76 -18.74
N ARG A 373 -9.57 -6.88 -19.72
CA ARG A 373 -9.38 -7.26 -21.13
C ARG A 373 -8.07 -6.72 -21.65
N GLU A 374 -7.30 -7.61 -22.25
CA GLU A 374 -6.08 -7.21 -22.96
C GLU A 374 -6.42 -6.24 -24.09
N LYS A 375 -5.84 -5.04 -24.05
CA LYS A 375 -6.08 -3.97 -25.01
C LYS A 375 -4.91 -3.88 -25.98
N ALA A 376 -5.19 -4.09 -27.26
CA ALA A 376 -4.16 -3.96 -28.29
C ALA A 376 -3.54 -2.55 -28.32
N GLY A 377 -2.22 -2.49 -28.47
CA GLY A 377 -1.48 -1.23 -28.49
C GLY A 377 -1.02 -0.74 -27.11
N THR A 378 -1.31 -1.49 -26.06
CA THR A 378 -0.77 -1.25 -24.71
C THR A 378 0.53 -2.02 -24.46
N LEU A 379 1.32 -1.58 -23.50
CA LEU A 379 2.48 -2.33 -23.03
C LEU A 379 2.07 -3.69 -22.48
N ASN A 380 0.93 -3.78 -21.78
CA ASN A 380 0.40 -5.02 -21.23
C ASN A 380 0.19 -6.09 -22.32
N ALA A 381 -0.36 -5.71 -23.47
CA ALA A 381 -0.52 -6.62 -24.60
C ALA A 381 0.82 -7.10 -25.17
N LEU A 382 1.80 -6.21 -25.28
CA LEU A 382 3.16 -6.56 -25.73
C LEU A 382 3.85 -7.53 -24.74
N LEU A 383 3.72 -7.28 -23.45
CA LEU A 383 4.25 -8.16 -22.40
C LEU A 383 3.57 -9.54 -22.44
N GLY A 384 2.26 -9.56 -22.71
CA GLY A 384 1.49 -10.81 -22.88
C GLY A 384 1.98 -11.70 -24.01
N GLU A 385 2.61 -11.14 -25.03
CA GLU A 385 3.23 -11.91 -26.11
C GLU A 385 4.56 -12.58 -25.69
N ILE A 386 5.25 -12.02 -24.66
CA ILE A 386 6.53 -12.54 -24.16
C ILE A 386 6.35 -13.78 -23.29
N GLY A 387 5.37 -13.74 -22.35
CA GLY A 387 5.17 -14.87 -21.44
C GLY A 387 3.94 -14.73 -20.56
N ALA A 388 3.68 -15.77 -19.77
CA ALA A 388 2.54 -15.82 -18.87
C ALA A 388 2.82 -15.14 -17.51
N CYS A 389 4.01 -15.35 -16.96
CA CYS A 389 4.44 -14.76 -15.70
C CYS A 389 5.95 -14.61 -15.72
N PHE A 390 6.46 -13.41 -15.51
CA PHE A 390 7.90 -13.14 -15.53
C PHE A 390 8.27 -11.83 -14.83
N VAL A 391 9.55 -11.71 -14.49
CA VAL A 391 10.18 -10.44 -14.12
C VAL A 391 11.06 -9.95 -15.28
N LEU A 392 11.00 -8.66 -15.59
CA LEU A 392 11.80 -7.99 -16.61
C LEU A 392 12.51 -6.79 -15.99
N PRO A 393 13.82 -6.85 -15.74
CA PRO A 393 14.63 -5.67 -15.39
C PRO A 393 14.57 -4.63 -16.51
N ILE A 394 14.60 -3.35 -16.17
CA ILE A 394 14.64 -2.26 -17.16
C ILE A 394 16.06 -1.70 -17.21
N ASP A 395 16.72 -1.90 -18.35
CA ASP A 395 18.02 -1.31 -18.63
C ASP A 395 17.84 -0.14 -19.61
N ALA A 396 17.80 1.06 -19.09
CA ALA A 396 17.64 2.27 -19.89
C ALA A 396 18.82 2.55 -20.84
N ALA A 397 19.97 1.91 -20.63
CA ALA A 397 21.13 2.03 -21.51
C ALA A 397 21.05 1.09 -22.73
N ASP A 398 20.24 0.04 -22.68
CA ASP A 398 20.01 -0.83 -23.82
C ASP A 398 19.04 -0.17 -24.82
N SER A 399 19.54 0.15 -26.00
CA SER A 399 18.74 0.81 -27.05
C SER A 399 17.49 0.01 -27.47
N ARG A 400 17.46 -1.30 -27.25
CA ARG A 400 16.32 -2.17 -27.53
C ARG A 400 15.19 -1.95 -26.53
N ALA A 401 15.49 -1.45 -25.30
CA ALA A 401 14.52 -1.12 -24.28
C ALA A 401 13.90 0.30 -24.43
N ARG A 402 14.28 1.06 -25.47
CA ARG A 402 13.84 2.46 -25.66
C ARG A 402 12.33 2.65 -25.59
N LEU A 403 11.55 1.63 -25.99
CA LEU A 403 10.07 1.68 -25.90
C LEU A 403 9.60 1.95 -24.46
N LEU A 404 10.31 1.45 -23.46
CA LEU A 404 9.98 1.65 -22.05
C LEU A 404 10.30 3.08 -21.56
N ALA A 405 11.13 3.82 -22.28
CA ALA A 405 11.43 5.22 -22.03
C ALA A 405 10.47 6.18 -22.78
N GLU A 406 9.67 5.67 -23.72
CA GLU A 406 8.66 6.42 -24.43
C GLU A 406 7.33 6.41 -23.67
N SER A 407 6.49 7.43 -23.90
CA SER A 407 5.13 7.46 -23.32
C SER A 407 4.25 6.43 -24.02
N ILE A 408 4.04 5.31 -23.38
CA ILE A 408 3.20 4.19 -23.84
C ILE A 408 1.97 4.04 -22.94
N GLU A 409 0.87 3.57 -23.52
CA GLU A 409 -0.33 3.24 -22.73
C GLU A 409 -0.12 1.93 -21.95
N ILE A 410 -0.44 1.98 -20.66
CA ILE A 410 -0.52 0.80 -19.78
C ILE A 410 -1.93 0.67 -19.24
N MET A 411 -2.38 -0.55 -19.02
CA MET A 411 -3.64 -0.83 -18.32
C MET A 411 -3.41 -0.70 -16.82
N HIS A 412 -4.38 -0.10 -16.17
CA HIS A 412 -4.36 0.27 -14.77
C HIS A 412 -5.80 0.29 -14.24
N ASP A 413 -6.04 -0.10 -12.98
CA ASP A 413 -7.38 -0.21 -12.41
C ASP A 413 -8.37 -0.96 -13.33
N GLY A 414 -8.17 -2.24 -13.47
CA GLY A 414 -8.99 -3.06 -14.35
C GLY A 414 -8.83 -2.67 -15.82
N ASN A 415 -9.78 -1.92 -16.38
CA ASN A 415 -9.77 -1.50 -17.79
C ASN A 415 -9.39 -0.02 -18.02
N GLY A 416 -9.04 0.71 -16.95
CA GLY A 416 -8.50 2.06 -17.08
C GLY A 416 -7.17 2.07 -17.80
N GLY A 417 -6.79 3.23 -18.33
CA GLY A 417 -5.51 3.39 -19.02
C GLY A 417 -4.79 4.66 -18.59
N VAL A 418 -3.48 4.55 -18.44
CA VAL A 418 -2.61 5.72 -18.29
C VAL A 418 -1.48 5.62 -19.31
N ARG A 419 -0.99 6.75 -19.77
CA ARG A 419 0.20 6.81 -20.63
C ARG A 419 1.38 7.29 -19.78
N THR A 420 2.47 6.56 -19.80
CA THR A 420 3.69 6.94 -19.08
C THR A 420 4.92 6.32 -19.71
N ALA A 421 6.09 6.89 -19.47
CA ALA A 421 7.38 6.26 -19.69
C ALA A 421 7.69 5.35 -18.49
N ILE A 422 7.49 4.04 -18.64
CA ILE A 422 7.61 3.11 -17.51
C ILE A 422 9.02 3.10 -16.90
N ALA A 423 10.06 3.32 -17.69
CA ALA A 423 11.44 3.45 -17.21
C ALA A 423 11.66 4.66 -16.27
N ARG A 424 10.76 5.65 -16.26
CA ARG A 424 10.77 6.74 -15.28
C ARG A 424 10.09 6.35 -13.96
N GLN A 425 9.25 5.33 -13.99
CA GLN A 425 8.45 4.89 -12.84
C GLN A 425 9.08 3.73 -12.09
N ALA A 426 9.69 2.78 -12.81
CA ALA A 426 10.17 1.53 -12.26
C ALA A 426 11.54 1.14 -12.83
N ASP A 427 12.27 0.35 -12.06
CA ASP A 427 13.55 -0.28 -12.45
C ASP A 427 13.33 -1.71 -12.97
N ALA A 428 12.14 -2.28 -12.73
CA ALA A 428 11.72 -3.58 -13.23
C ALA A 428 10.20 -3.65 -13.39
N ILE A 429 9.75 -4.57 -14.24
CA ILE A 429 8.35 -4.95 -14.40
C ILE A 429 8.19 -6.38 -13.89
N PHE A 430 7.13 -6.63 -13.10
CA PHE A 430 6.64 -7.98 -12.84
C PHE A 430 5.34 -8.17 -13.62
N PHE A 431 5.31 -9.09 -14.57
CA PHE A 431 4.14 -9.29 -15.43
C PHE A 431 3.42 -10.58 -15.12
N ILE A 432 2.08 -10.51 -15.04
CA ILE A 432 1.19 -11.65 -14.90
C ILE A 432 0.11 -11.54 -15.96
N ARG A 433 0.05 -12.53 -16.86
CA ARG A 433 -0.88 -12.49 -17.98
C ARG A 433 -2.34 -12.68 -17.56
N GLU A 434 -2.59 -13.63 -16.64
CA GLU A 434 -3.94 -13.97 -16.22
C GLU A 434 -4.08 -13.78 -14.71
N VAL A 435 -5.08 -12.98 -14.34
CA VAL A 435 -5.41 -12.70 -12.95
C VAL A 435 -6.82 -13.12 -12.61
N THR A 436 -7.05 -13.40 -11.33
CA THR A 436 -8.32 -13.90 -10.80
C THR A 436 -8.84 -13.00 -9.68
N PRO A 437 -10.17 -13.01 -9.42
CA PRO A 437 -10.75 -12.31 -8.30
C PRO A 437 -10.15 -12.73 -6.96
N LEU A 438 -10.27 -11.89 -5.95
CA LEU A 438 -9.94 -12.22 -4.57
C LEU A 438 -10.64 -13.50 -4.12
N ARG A 439 -9.97 -14.31 -3.29
CA ARG A 439 -10.45 -15.61 -2.82
C ARG A 439 -10.77 -15.57 -1.33
N ALA A 440 -11.90 -16.18 -0.97
CA ALA A 440 -12.28 -16.37 0.43
C ALA A 440 -11.47 -17.52 1.09
#